data_60f9e5abd91e35ca1f1e7ead11072dfb
#
_entry.id   60f9e5abd91e35ca1f1e7ead11072dfb
#
_cell.length_a   1.000
_cell.length_b   1.000
_cell.length_c   1.000
_cell.angle_alpha   90.00
_cell.angle_beta   90.00
_cell.angle_gamma   90.00
#
_symmetry.space_group_name_H-M   'P 1'
#
loop_
_entity.id
_entity.type
_entity.pdbx_description
1 polymer ?
#
loop_
_entity_poly.entity_id
_entity_poly.type
_entity_poly.pdbx_seq_one_letter_code
_entity_poly.pdbx_strand_id
1 'polypeptide(L)'
;KPAFTSEVFLHYSLQTILQRKSELLEQFIKHITPLQKPPIDIIAVTQGPGLEPALWVGVNFARALSVLWGIPLVGINHMEGHVFSALVKAEKTPRRMTGPTFKLQTISYPALALLVSGGHTELVLMRKPLKYEIIGETRDDAAGEAFDKVARILKLGYPGGPHVAACAQRAQTDTESKSPRASALRLRMSAR
;
A
#
# COMPACT_ATOMS: atom_id res chain seq x y z
N LYS A 1 -44.20 -5.26 21.65
CA LYS A 1 -43.10 -5.16 20.65
C LYS A 1 -41.82 -5.51 21.41
N PRO A 2 -41.02 -6.49 20.95
CA PRO A 2 -39.75 -6.78 21.61
C PRO A 2 -38.86 -5.54 21.49
N ALA A 3 -38.36 -5.06 22.64
CA ALA A 3 -37.35 -4.01 22.67
C ALA A 3 -36.09 -4.56 21.99
N PHE A 4 -35.72 -4.04 20.81
CA PHE A 4 -34.43 -4.33 20.21
C PHE A 4 -33.35 -3.81 21.15
N THR A 5 -32.73 -4.71 21.88
CA THR A 5 -31.58 -4.38 22.70
C THR A 5 -30.42 -3.96 21.79
N SER A 6 -29.56 -3.07 22.27
CA SER A 6 -28.39 -2.62 21.54
C SER A 6 -27.50 -3.78 21.04
N GLU A 7 -27.48 -4.90 21.78
CA GLU A 7 -26.77 -6.13 21.42
C GLU A 7 -27.36 -6.85 20.20
N VAL A 8 -28.69 -6.93 20.09
CA VAL A 8 -29.38 -7.53 18.93
C VAL A 8 -29.11 -6.72 17.67
N PHE A 9 -29.16 -5.38 17.78
CA PHE A 9 -28.84 -4.50 16.68
C PHE A 9 -27.38 -4.63 16.23
N LEU A 10 -26.45 -4.70 17.16
CA LEU A 10 -25.03 -4.90 16.88
C LEU A 10 -24.80 -6.23 16.17
N HIS A 11 -25.36 -7.32 16.69
CA HIS A 11 -25.21 -8.65 16.10
C HIS A 11 -25.74 -8.70 14.66
N TYR A 12 -26.93 -8.14 14.41
CA TYR A 12 -27.52 -8.06 13.07
C TYR A 12 -26.65 -7.23 12.12
N SER A 13 -26.12 -6.10 12.60
CA SER A 13 -25.23 -5.25 11.82
C SER A 13 -23.93 -5.98 11.42
N LEU A 14 -23.30 -6.69 12.36
CA LEU A 14 -22.10 -7.47 12.08
C LEU A 14 -22.36 -8.62 11.09
N GLN A 15 -23.48 -9.33 11.24
CA GLN A 15 -23.89 -10.36 10.28
C GLN A 15 -24.05 -9.78 8.87
N THR A 16 -24.72 -8.62 8.74
CA THR A 16 -24.91 -7.97 7.45
C THR A 16 -23.60 -7.52 6.82
N ILE A 17 -22.68 -6.96 7.61
CA ILE A 17 -21.39 -6.45 7.13
C ILE A 17 -20.47 -7.61 6.68
N LEU A 18 -20.43 -8.71 7.43
CA LEU A 18 -19.50 -9.82 7.23
C LEU A 18 -20.15 -11.03 6.54
N GLN A 19 -21.35 -10.89 5.97
CA GLN A 19 -22.17 -11.98 5.41
C GLN A 19 -21.47 -12.88 4.39
N ARG A 20 -20.50 -12.36 3.61
CA ARG A 20 -19.76 -13.15 2.60
C ARG A 20 -18.73 -14.10 3.21
N LYS A 21 -18.39 -13.95 4.50
CA LYS A 21 -17.33 -14.71 5.18
C LYS A 21 -17.77 -15.05 6.60
N SER A 22 -18.52 -16.15 6.74
CA SER A 22 -19.00 -16.63 8.04
C SER A 22 -17.86 -16.87 9.04
N GLU A 23 -16.76 -17.45 8.58
CA GLU A 23 -15.57 -17.68 9.40
C GLU A 23 -15.01 -16.35 9.98
N LEU A 24 -14.96 -15.29 9.16
CA LEU A 24 -14.51 -13.98 9.61
C LEU A 24 -15.47 -13.39 10.66
N LEU A 25 -16.77 -13.58 10.51
CA LEU A 25 -17.78 -13.18 11.49
C LEU A 25 -17.56 -13.91 12.84
N GLU A 26 -17.40 -15.22 12.80
CA GLU A 26 -17.15 -16.03 14.01
C GLU A 26 -15.88 -15.58 14.73
N GLN A 27 -14.79 -15.42 13.99
CA GLN A 27 -13.51 -14.94 14.55
C GLN A 27 -13.64 -13.50 15.10
N PHE A 28 -14.37 -12.63 14.42
CA PHE A 28 -14.62 -11.28 14.89
C PHE A 28 -15.39 -11.27 16.21
N ILE A 29 -16.48 -12.04 16.30
CA ILE A 29 -17.28 -12.14 17.52
C ILE A 29 -16.44 -12.72 18.66
N LYS A 30 -15.67 -13.77 18.39
CA LYS A 30 -14.87 -14.46 19.41
C LYS A 30 -13.72 -13.60 19.95
N HIS A 31 -13.02 -12.89 19.08
CA HIS A 31 -11.74 -12.27 19.43
C HIS A 31 -11.79 -10.73 19.53
N ILE A 32 -12.71 -10.08 18.81
CA ILE A 32 -12.74 -8.61 18.73
C ILE A 32 -13.83 -8.03 19.62
N THR A 33 -15.03 -8.64 19.60
CA THR A 33 -16.16 -8.11 20.39
C THR A 33 -15.84 -7.98 21.90
N PRO A 34 -15.07 -8.90 22.55
CA PRO A 34 -14.72 -8.75 23.97
C PRO A 34 -13.70 -7.65 24.26
N LEU A 35 -13.05 -7.08 23.25
CA LEU A 35 -12.03 -6.07 23.44
C LEU A 35 -12.64 -4.71 23.80
N GLN A 36 -12.02 -4.03 24.74
CA GLN A 36 -12.38 -2.66 25.05
C GLN A 36 -12.06 -1.73 23.87
N LYS A 37 -12.88 -0.68 23.71
CA LYS A 37 -12.63 0.37 22.72
C LYS A 37 -11.22 0.97 22.94
N PRO A 38 -10.33 0.93 21.94
CA PRO A 38 -9.02 1.56 22.03
C PRO A 38 -9.16 3.09 22.05
N PRO A 39 -8.17 3.84 22.56
CA PRO A 39 -8.15 5.30 22.57
C PRO A 39 -7.77 5.84 21.19
N ILE A 40 -8.65 5.66 20.20
CA ILE A 40 -8.51 6.14 18.83
C ILE A 40 -9.75 6.93 18.42
N ASP A 41 -9.55 7.94 17.59
CA ASP A 41 -10.60 8.88 17.17
C ASP A 41 -11.18 8.52 15.81
N ILE A 42 -10.43 7.81 14.97
CA ILE A 42 -10.80 7.51 13.59
C ILE A 42 -10.23 6.16 13.14
N ILE A 43 -10.95 5.46 12.28
CA ILE A 43 -10.49 4.27 11.58
C ILE A 43 -10.31 4.64 10.11
N ALA A 44 -9.11 4.45 9.57
CA ALA A 44 -8.82 4.65 8.15
C ALA A 44 -8.62 3.30 7.47
N VAL A 45 -9.18 3.11 6.28
CA VAL A 45 -9.05 1.88 5.51
C VAL A 45 -8.91 2.17 4.02
N THR A 46 -8.03 1.44 3.34
CA THR A 46 -7.93 1.51 1.89
C THR A 46 -9.22 0.98 1.24
N GLN A 47 -9.90 1.85 0.47
CA GLN A 47 -11.14 1.48 -0.23
C GLN A 47 -10.94 1.15 -1.71
N GLY A 48 -9.78 1.45 -2.27
CA GLY A 48 -9.41 1.22 -3.67
C GLY A 48 -8.41 2.26 -4.19
N PRO A 49 -7.90 2.05 -5.42
CA PRO A 49 -8.04 0.85 -6.26
C PRO A 49 -7.33 -0.38 -5.68
N GLY A 50 -7.70 -1.58 -6.17
CA GLY A 50 -7.09 -2.85 -5.74
C GLY A 50 -7.99 -4.05 -6.02
N LEU A 51 -7.53 -5.24 -5.67
CA LEU A 51 -8.28 -6.49 -5.85
C LEU A 51 -9.53 -6.51 -4.97
N GLU A 52 -10.70 -6.65 -5.59
CA GLU A 52 -12.00 -6.60 -4.90
C GLU A 52 -12.07 -7.54 -3.68
N PRO A 53 -11.66 -8.82 -3.75
CA PRO A 53 -11.73 -9.71 -2.59
C PRO A 53 -10.88 -9.26 -1.39
N ALA A 54 -9.71 -8.68 -1.66
CA ALA A 54 -8.83 -8.16 -0.62
C ALA A 54 -9.37 -6.87 0.00
N LEU A 55 -9.84 -5.95 -0.86
CA LEU A 55 -10.48 -4.71 -0.42
C LEU A 55 -11.73 -4.99 0.40
N TRP A 56 -12.56 -5.97 -0.05
CA TRP A 56 -13.79 -6.34 0.64
C TRP A 56 -13.52 -6.75 2.10
N VAL A 57 -12.51 -7.59 2.34
CA VAL A 57 -12.15 -8.03 3.69
C VAL A 57 -11.74 -6.85 4.56
N GLY A 58 -10.82 -6.01 4.08
CA GLY A 58 -10.33 -4.85 4.83
C GLY A 58 -11.41 -3.84 5.14
N VAL A 59 -12.21 -3.45 4.15
CA VAL A 59 -13.28 -2.45 4.29
C VAL A 59 -14.37 -2.95 5.23
N ASN A 60 -14.81 -4.20 5.09
CA ASN A 60 -15.89 -4.69 5.95
C ASN A 60 -15.40 -5.00 7.37
N PHE A 61 -14.15 -5.42 7.55
CA PHE A 61 -13.57 -5.53 8.88
C PHE A 61 -13.51 -4.16 9.59
N ALA A 62 -13.05 -3.11 8.88
CA ALA A 62 -13.03 -1.75 9.41
C ALA A 62 -14.43 -1.20 9.71
N ARG A 63 -15.43 -1.52 8.86
CA ARG A 63 -16.85 -1.19 9.11
C ARG A 63 -17.37 -1.88 10.38
N ALA A 64 -17.05 -3.15 10.57
CA ALA A 64 -17.43 -3.88 11.77
C ALA A 64 -16.82 -3.27 13.04
N LEU A 65 -15.55 -2.88 13.00
CA LEU A 65 -14.89 -2.14 14.10
C LEU A 65 -15.56 -0.78 14.36
N SER A 66 -15.86 -0.04 13.30
CA SER A 66 -16.54 1.26 13.38
C SER A 66 -17.90 1.14 14.08
N VAL A 67 -18.69 0.13 13.73
CA VAL A 67 -19.97 -0.15 14.35
C VAL A 67 -19.81 -0.60 15.82
N LEU A 68 -18.87 -1.52 16.08
CA LEU A 68 -18.63 -2.05 17.41
C LEU A 68 -18.23 -0.96 18.43
N TRP A 69 -17.31 -0.08 18.03
CA TRP A 69 -16.74 0.92 18.92
C TRP A 69 -17.33 2.33 18.77
N GLY A 70 -18.23 2.55 17.82
CA GLY A 70 -18.78 3.88 17.54
C GLY A 70 -17.71 4.87 17.12
N ILE A 71 -16.76 4.43 16.27
CA ILE A 71 -15.63 5.25 15.80
C ILE A 71 -15.85 5.58 14.31
N PRO A 72 -15.65 6.85 13.89
CA PRO A 72 -15.77 7.25 12.48
C PRO A 72 -14.83 6.45 11.57
N LEU A 73 -15.31 6.10 10.36
CA LEU A 73 -14.57 5.39 9.34
C LEU A 73 -14.29 6.30 8.15
N VAL A 74 -13.05 6.31 7.67
CA VAL A 74 -12.62 7.06 6.49
C VAL A 74 -12.00 6.11 5.46
N GLY A 75 -12.52 6.18 4.23
CA GLY A 75 -11.95 5.48 3.09
C GLY A 75 -10.77 6.25 2.50
N ILE A 76 -9.66 5.55 2.29
CA ILE A 76 -8.41 6.11 1.74
C ILE A 76 -8.18 5.55 0.35
N ASN A 77 -7.77 6.41 -0.58
CA ASN A 77 -7.32 6.01 -1.89
C ASN A 77 -5.93 5.35 -1.79
N HIS A 78 -5.80 4.15 -2.35
CA HIS A 78 -4.57 3.35 -2.29
C HIS A 78 -3.38 4.05 -2.95
N MET A 79 -3.58 4.64 -4.12
CA MET A 79 -2.53 5.33 -4.88
C MET A 79 -2.10 6.63 -4.19
N GLU A 80 -3.02 7.32 -3.56
CA GLU A 80 -2.73 8.46 -2.69
C GLU A 80 -1.84 8.06 -1.51
N GLY A 81 -2.11 6.90 -0.90
CA GLY A 81 -1.26 6.32 0.13
C GLY A 81 0.17 6.09 -0.36
N HIS A 82 0.35 5.60 -1.60
CA HIS A 82 1.68 5.46 -2.22
C HIS A 82 2.39 6.80 -2.41
N VAL A 83 1.69 7.82 -2.91
CA VAL A 83 2.26 9.17 -3.06
C VAL A 83 2.74 9.71 -1.71
N PHE A 84 1.88 9.65 -0.70
CA PHE A 84 2.23 10.18 0.63
C PHE A 84 3.28 9.35 1.36
N SER A 85 3.37 8.04 1.10
CA SER A 85 4.40 7.18 1.72
C SER A 85 5.83 7.65 1.43
N ALA A 86 6.06 8.21 0.24
CA ALA A 86 7.35 8.78 -0.15
C ALA A 86 7.73 10.02 0.66
N LEU A 87 6.75 10.69 1.28
CA LEU A 87 6.93 11.91 2.08
C LEU A 87 7.11 11.61 3.56
N VAL A 88 6.91 10.37 3.98
CA VAL A 88 7.02 9.97 5.39
C VAL A 88 8.47 9.63 5.71
N LYS A 89 9.05 10.34 6.67
CA LYS A 89 10.35 10.00 7.24
C LYS A 89 10.19 9.47 8.66
N ALA A 90 10.87 8.36 8.95
CA ALA A 90 11.03 7.90 10.32
C ALA A 90 11.96 8.85 11.06
N GLU A 91 11.53 9.35 12.20
CA GLU A 91 12.40 10.08 13.10
C GLU A 91 13.16 9.09 13.99
N LYS A 92 14.44 9.37 14.24
CA LYS A 92 15.22 8.62 15.23
C LYS A 92 14.67 8.94 16.62
N THR A 93 13.79 8.09 17.11
CA THR A 93 13.25 8.22 18.47
C THR A 93 14.30 7.85 19.51
N PRO A 94 14.42 8.62 20.61
CA PRO A 94 15.18 8.19 21.76
C PRO A 94 14.62 6.86 22.30
N ARG A 95 15.49 5.98 22.76
CA ARG A 95 15.21 4.59 23.22
C ARG A 95 14.08 4.43 24.25
N ARG A 96 13.50 5.53 24.74
CA ARG A 96 12.47 5.57 25.80
C ARG A 96 11.02 5.72 25.30
N MET A 97 10.79 5.93 24.00
CA MET A 97 9.41 6.09 23.48
C MET A 97 8.92 4.78 22.83
N THR A 98 7.69 4.44 23.13
CA THR A 98 7.00 3.22 22.66
C THR A 98 6.57 3.35 21.20
N GLY A 99 7.50 3.25 20.27
CA GLY A 99 7.21 3.17 18.83
C GLY A 99 7.94 4.21 17.97
N PRO A 100 8.05 3.98 16.67
CA PRO A 100 8.65 4.93 15.74
C PRO A 100 7.75 6.15 15.58
N THR A 101 8.33 7.34 15.69
CA THR A 101 7.67 8.59 15.28
C THR A 101 7.94 8.85 13.81
N PHE A 102 6.92 9.33 13.10
CA PHE A 102 7.01 9.65 11.69
C PHE A 102 6.72 11.13 11.48
N LYS A 103 7.48 11.75 10.58
CA LYS A 103 7.27 13.14 10.16
C LYS A 103 6.95 13.18 8.69
N LEU A 104 5.87 13.87 8.35
CA LEU A 104 5.54 14.16 6.96
C LEU A 104 6.40 15.31 6.47
N GLN A 105 7.11 15.09 5.35
CA GLN A 105 7.90 16.14 4.71
C GLN A 105 6.98 17.11 3.98
N THR A 106 7.29 18.38 4.08
CA THR A 106 6.65 19.42 3.27
C THR A 106 7.21 19.36 1.85
N ILE A 107 6.33 19.42 0.85
CA ILE A 107 6.70 19.50 -0.56
C ILE A 107 6.22 20.82 -1.14
N SER A 108 6.96 21.33 -2.13
CA SER A 108 6.51 22.46 -2.94
C SER A 108 5.62 21.98 -4.07
N TYR A 109 4.62 22.76 -4.42
CA TYR A 109 3.72 22.50 -5.55
C TYR A 109 4.01 23.46 -6.71
N PRO A 110 3.84 23.05 -7.99
CA PRO A 110 3.41 21.72 -8.41
C PRO A 110 4.50 20.66 -8.15
N ALA A 111 4.10 19.43 -7.83
CA ALA A 111 4.99 18.30 -7.63
C ALA A 111 4.62 17.16 -8.58
N LEU A 112 5.61 16.39 -9.03
CA LEU A 112 5.44 15.23 -9.88
C LEU A 112 5.78 13.98 -9.09
N ALA A 113 4.84 13.04 -9.02
CA ALA A 113 5.04 11.73 -8.44
C ALA A 113 5.13 10.67 -9.53
N LEU A 114 6.15 9.82 -9.47
CA LEU A 114 6.26 8.61 -10.27
C LEU A 114 5.83 7.43 -9.38
N LEU A 115 4.70 6.82 -9.71
CA LEU A 115 4.20 5.61 -9.08
C LEU A 115 4.69 4.40 -9.87
N VAL A 116 5.47 3.54 -9.21
CA VAL A 116 6.00 2.31 -9.82
C VAL A 116 5.70 1.15 -8.88
N SER A 117 4.87 0.22 -9.33
CA SER A 117 4.47 -0.96 -8.56
C SER A 117 4.35 -2.20 -9.45
N GLY A 118 3.85 -3.30 -8.87
CA GLY A 118 3.52 -4.52 -9.62
C GLY A 118 2.43 -4.32 -10.67
N GLY A 119 1.41 -3.48 -10.36
CA GLY A 119 0.25 -3.29 -11.24
C GLY A 119 0.10 -1.89 -11.82
N HIS A 120 0.94 -0.91 -11.41
CA HIS A 120 0.82 0.48 -11.85
C HIS A 120 2.18 1.06 -12.21
N THR A 121 2.21 1.83 -13.28
CA THR A 121 3.33 2.71 -13.64
C THR A 121 2.72 3.99 -14.19
N GLU A 122 2.70 5.03 -13.35
CA GLU A 122 1.96 6.28 -13.60
C GLU A 122 2.79 7.51 -13.23
N LEU A 123 2.63 8.57 -14.01
CA LEU A 123 3.09 9.92 -13.69
C LEU A 123 1.91 10.74 -13.20
N VAL A 124 1.97 11.18 -11.96
CA VAL A 124 0.90 11.93 -11.29
C VAL A 124 1.37 13.33 -10.96
N LEU A 125 0.76 14.32 -11.58
CA LEU A 125 1.00 15.73 -11.29
C LEU A 125 0.11 16.18 -10.13
N MET A 126 0.73 16.65 -9.07
CA MET A 126 0.05 17.30 -7.94
C MET A 126 0.16 18.81 -8.06
N ARG A 127 -0.89 19.50 -8.48
CA ARG A 127 -0.91 20.96 -8.62
C ARG A 127 -1.02 21.67 -7.27
N LYS A 128 -1.66 21.04 -6.30
CA LYS A 128 -1.83 21.45 -4.90
C LYS A 128 -2.19 20.24 -4.04
N PRO A 129 -2.22 20.33 -2.71
CA PRO A 129 -2.60 19.23 -1.83
C PRO A 129 -3.91 18.56 -2.26
N LEU A 130 -3.93 17.23 -2.33
CA LEU A 130 -5.09 16.40 -2.66
C LEU A 130 -5.71 16.68 -4.05
N LYS A 131 -4.96 17.29 -4.97
CA LYS A 131 -5.39 17.51 -6.36
C LYS A 131 -4.40 16.85 -7.30
N TYR A 132 -4.83 15.71 -7.86
CA TYR A 132 -4.04 14.82 -8.70
C TYR A 132 -4.55 14.84 -10.13
N GLU A 133 -3.60 14.75 -11.05
CA GLU A 133 -3.83 14.61 -12.48
C GLU A 133 -2.86 13.55 -13.00
N ILE A 134 -3.37 12.45 -13.55
CA ILE A 134 -2.54 11.45 -14.23
C ILE A 134 -2.16 12.04 -15.59
N ILE A 135 -0.87 12.37 -15.77
CA ILE A 135 -0.35 12.95 -17.00
C ILE A 135 0.36 11.94 -17.88
N GLY A 136 0.56 10.72 -17.39
CA GLY A 136 1.11 9.60 -18.12
C GLY A 136 0.93 8.30 -17.38
N GLU A 137 0.72 7.22 -18.13
CA GLU A 137 0.59 5.87 -17.59
C GLU A 137 1.19 4.86 -18.58
N THR A 138 1.55 3.68 -18.08
CA THR A 138 1.96 2.60 -18.97
C THR A 138 0.79 2.18 -19.87
N ARG A 139 1.10 1.85 -21.13
CA ARG A 139 0.12 1.34 -22.10
C ARG A 139 0.10 -0.17 -22.18
N ASP A 140 0.99 -0.82 -21.45
CA ASP A 140 1.20 -2.26 -21.47
C ASP A 140 1.46 -2.73 -20.03
N ASP A 141 2.53 -3.47 -19.80
CA ASP A 141 2.88 -3.97 -18.48
C ASP A 141 3.28 -2.84 -17.52
N ALA A 142 2.88 -2.96 -16.26
CA ALA A 142 3.52 -2.19 -15.22
C ALA A 142 4.98 -2.65 -15.02
N ALA A 143 5.83 -1.77 -14.49
CA ALA A 143 7.25 -2.07 -14.34
C ALA A 143 7.51 -3.36 -13.54
N GLY A 144 6.80 -3.58 -12.43
CA GLY A 144 6.94 -4.80 -11.64
C GLY A 144 6.49 -6.05 -12.40
N GLU A 145 5.40 -5.97 -13.14
CA GLU A 145 4.92 -7.07 -14.00
C GLU A 145 5.95 -7.41 -15.11
N ALA A 146 6.57 -6.40 -15.72
CA ALA A 146 7.64 -6.61 -16.67
C ALA A 146 8.83 -7.37 -16.06
N PHE A 147 9.23 -7.03 -14.82
CA PHE A 147 10.25 -7.76 -14.10
C PHE A 147 9.86 -9.22 -13.81
N ASP A 148 8.61 -9.48 -13.43
CA ASP A 148 8.10 -10.83 -13.19
C ASP A 148 8.09 -11.67 -14.49
N LYS A 149 7.71 -11.06 -15.63
CA LYS A 149 7.75 -11.71 -16.94
C LYS A 149 9.17 -12.05 -17.36
N VAL A 150 10.11 -11.12 -17.19
CA VAL A 150 11.54 -11.36 -17.48
C VAL A 150 12.10 -12.47 -16.58
N ALA A 151 11.82 -12.44 -15.28
CA ALA A 151 12.24 -13.48 -14.36
C ALA A 151 11.73 -14.87 -14.76
N ARG A 152 10.48 -14.96 -15.21
CA ARG A 152 9.88 -16.20 -15.71
C ARG A 152 10.61 -16.72 -16.94
N ILE A 153 10.92 -15.86 -17.92
CA ILE A 153 11.68 -16.22 -19.12
C ILE A 153 13.08 -16.75 -18.74
N LEU A 154 13.73 -16.10 -17.77
CA LEU A 154 15.06 -16.47 -17.27
C LEU A 154 15.01 -17.64 -16.27
N LYS A 155 13.83 -18.21 -16.00
CA LYS A 155 13.61 -19.28 -15.00
C LYS A 155 14.11 -18.92 -13.59
N LEU A 156 14.01 -17.66 -13.23
CA LEU A 156 14.28 -17.14 -11.88
C LEU A 156 13.03 -17.30 -11.00
N GLY A 157 13.20 -17.12 -9.69
CA GLY A 157 12.10 -17.22 -8.74
C GLY A 157 11.10 -16.07 -8.81
N TYR A 158 10.01 -16.21 -8.04
CA TYR A 158 9.00 -15.17 -7.81
C TYR A 158 9.12 -14.65 -6.36
N PRO A 159 8.98 -13.34 -6.11
CA PRO A 159 8.74 -12.24 -7.07
C PRO A 159 9.98 -11.95 -7.93
N GLY A 160 9.77 -11.61 -9.22
CA GLY A 160 10.84 -11.49 -10.21
C GLY A 160 11.79 -10.31 -10.00
N GLY A 161 11.28 -9.18 -9.51
CA GLY A 161 12.07 -7.96 -9.32
C GLY A 161 13.38 -8.16 -8.55
N PRO A 162 13.37 -8.72 -7.33
CA PRO A 162 14.59 -8.98 -6.55
C PRO A 162 15.59 -9.92 -7.27
N HIS A 163 15.08 -10.95 -7.94
CA HIS A 163 15.91 -11.92 -8.65
C HIS A 163 16.61 -11.31 -9.86
N VAL A 164 15.87 -10.55 -10.66
CA VAL A 164 16.43 -9.83 -11.83
C VAL A 164 17.44 -8.79 -11.37
N ALA A 165 17.15 -8.03 -10.31
CA ALA A 165 18.05 -7.03 -9.76
C ALA A 165 19.36 -7.66 -9.27
N ALA A 166 19.29 -8.81 -8.57
CA ALA A 166 20.47 -9.54 -8.11
C ALA A 166 21.32 -10.07 -9.29
N CYS A 167 20.69 -10.55 -10.37
CA CYS A 167 21.40 -10.94 -11.59
C CYS A 167 22.10 -9.75 -12.25
N ALA A 168 21.44 -8.60 -12.35
CA ALA A 168 22.01 -7.39 -12.92
C ALA A 168 23.20 -6.88 -12.11
N GLN A 169 23.14 -6.92 -10.78
CA GLN A 169 24.26 -6.55 -9.91
C GLN A 169 25.47 -7.45 -10.11
N ARG A 170 25.29 -8.78 -10.18
CA ARG A 170 26.38 -9.72 -10.44
C ARG A 170 27.04 -9.47 -11.82
N ALA A 171 26.23 -9.27 -12.86
CA ALA A 171 26.75 -8.95 -14.19
C ALA A 171 27.54 -7.63 -14.21
N GLN A 172 27.17 -6.65 -13.39
CA GLN A 172 27.95 -5.40 -13.28
C GLN A 172 29.31 -5.62 -12.62
N THR A 173 29.38 -6.39 -11.55
CA THR A 173 30.66 -6.71 -10.87
C THR A 173 31.60 -7.52 -11.75
N ASP A 174 31.07 -8.48 -12.52
CA ASP A 174 31.85 -9.28 -13.47
C ASP A 174 32.36 -8.46 -14.66
N THR A 175 31.62 -7.43 -15.07
CA THR A 175 31.99 -6.56 -16.19
C THR A 175 33.01 -5.50 -15.77
N GLU A 176 32.94 -5.01 -14.54
CA GLU A 176 33.95 -4.07 -13.99
C GLU A 176 35.32 -4.71 -13.86
N SER A 177 35.38 -6.05 -13.67
CA SER A 177 36.65 -6.80 -13.64
C SER A 177 37.25 -7.09 -15.02
N LYS A 178 36.47 -6.95 -16.12
CA LYS A 178 36.88 -7.51 -17.44
C LYS A 178 36.82 -6.58 -18.63
N SER A 179 36.31 -5.32 -18.56
CA SER A 179 36.23 -4.48 -19.76
C SER A 179 36.30 -2.96 -19.58
N PRO A 180 37.21 -2.27 -20.30
CA PRO A 180 37.25 -0.80 -20.38
C PRO A 180 36.05 -0.18 -21.13
N ARG A 181 35.28 -0.94 -21.89
CA ARG A 181 34.11 -0.45 -22.66
C ARG A 181 32.86 -0.17 -21.81
N ALA A 182 32.69 -0.85 -20.69
CA ALA A 182 31.53 -0.68 -19.80
C ALA A 182 31.55 0.67 -19.09
N SER A 183 32.74 1.18 -18.74
CA SER A 183 32.89 2.51 -18.12
C SER A 183 32.51 3.68 -19.06
N ALA A 184 32.77 3.54 -20.36
CA ALA A 184 32.43 4.56 -21.36
C ALA A 184 30.90 4.65 -21.63
N LEU A 185 30.17 3.53 -21.47
CA LEU A 185 28.70 3.50 -21.62
C LEU A 185 27.97 4.16 -20.43
N ARG A 186 28.50 3.99 -19.23
CA ARG A 186 27.98 4.64 -17.99
C ARG A 186 28.09 6.17 -18.08
N LEU A 187 29.19 6.71 -18.55
CA LEU A 187 29.38 8.15 -18.72
C LEU A 187 28.37 8.78 -19.70
N ARG A 188 27.92 8.03 -20.69
CA ARG A 188 26.90 8.51 -21.66
C ARG A 188 25.45 8.46 -21.12
N MET A 189 25.16 7.60 -20.16
CA MET A 189 23.82 7.49 -19.56
C MET A 189 23.62 8.47 -18.38
N SER A 190 24.69 8.92 -17.73
CA SER A 190 24.63 9.91 -16.64
C SER A 190 24.66 11.37 -17.12
N ALA A 191 24.85 11.60 -18.42
CA ALA A 191 24.95 12.93 -19.02
C ALA A 191 23.71 13.35 -19.85
N ARG A 192 22.56 12.70 -19.62
CA ARG A 192 21.27 13.10 -20.24
C ARG A 192 20.21 13.38 -19.21
#